data_b745a74f01bec0118d4e5c1a8403d7ba
#
_entry.id   b745a74f01bec0118d4e5c1a8403d7ba
#
_cell.length_a   1.000
_cell.length_b   1.000
_cell.length_c   1.000
_cell.angle_alpha   90.00
_cell.angle_beta   90.00
_cell.angle_gamma   90.00
#
_symmetry.space_group_name_H-M   'P 1'
#
loop_
_entity.id
_entity.type
_entity.pdbx_description
1 polymer ?
#
loop_
_entity_poly.entity_id
_entity_poly.type
_entity_poly.pdbx_seq_one_letter_code
_entity_poly.pdbx_strand_id
1 'polypeptide(L)'
;MTRLFAWLRVVPSRAWAALPRHGLKGFVRECVLHGRRLVRLQEEHVWYELRLRELPPIPPLAAHLRLVIADDDQLDRVIGQNVATARRRAAAGHDQMMLLNGDAVLSSACIFRGSVDVLAAPGKQLQLPTGTVCCEDAYTSPEDRRRGHGSTGLLAIIARLREEGIERVLIKVASENRAARGAAVRIGFEPLARVRLDRIGFLKRVEVEVLNDSPAAARLAMSFRARATVFNDKPAAADRVK
;
A
#
# COMPACT_ATOMS: atom_id res chain seq x y z
N MET A 1 -18.68 27.82 -14.95
CA MET A 1 -17.24 28.05 -14.70
C MET A 1 -16.68 27.37 -13.44
N THR A 2 -17.47 27.10 -12.41
CA THR A 2 -17.02 26.55 -11.10
C THR A 2 -16.50 25.10 -11.12
N ARG A 3 -16.88 24.27 -12.09
CA ARG A 3 -16.44 22.87 -12.17
C ARG A 3 -15.03 22.65 -12.77
N LEU A 4 -14.56 23.59 -13.61
CA LEU A 4 -13.22 23.51 -14.20
C LEU A 4 -12.13 23.80 -13.15
N PHE A 5 -12.38 24.72 -12.22
CA PHE A 5 -11.44 25.04 -11.13
C PHE A 5 -11.34 23.95 -10.05
N ALA A 6 -12.41 23.16 -9.85
CA ALA A 6 -12.34 22.00 -8.97
C ALA A 6 -11.44 20.91 -9.53
N TRP A 7 -11.34 20.82 -10.87
CA TRP A 7 -10.48 19.84 -11.55
C TRP A 7 -8.99 20.17 -11.40
N LEU A 8 -8.63 21.47 -11.43
CA LEU A 8 -7.24 21.93 -11.23
C LEU A 8 -6.71 21.65 -9.80
N ARG A 9 -7.59 21.57 -8.81
CA ARG A 9 -7.21 21.17 -7.43
C ARG A 9 -6.85 19.67 -7.31
N VAL A 10 -7.13 18.86 -8.31
CA VAL A 10 -6.89 17.42 -8.33
C VAL A 10 -5.73 17.06 -9.26
N VAL A 11 -4.97 18.03 -9.77
CA VAL A 11 -3.72 17.73 -10.49
C VAL A 11 -2.80 16.99 -9.51
N PRO A 12 -2.44 15.73 -9.77
CA PRO A 12 -1.71 14.94 -8.80
C PRO A 12 -0.37 15.61 -8.51
N SER A 13 0.05 15.59 -7.27
CA SER A 13 1.38 16.05 -6.85
C SER A 13 2.51 15.47 -7.71
N ARG A 14 2.28 14.28 -8.29
CA ARG A 14 3.19 13.63 -9.24
C ARG A 14 3.32 14.39 -10.57
N ALA A 15 2.26 15.02 -11.07
CA ALA A 15 2.34 15.81 -12.29
C ALA A 15 3.19 17.08 -12.06
N TRP A 16 2.98 17.76 -10.93
CA TRP A 16 3.82 18.90 -10.56
C TRP A 16 5.27 18.50 -10.31
N ALA A 17 5.51 17.34 -9.68
CA ALA A 17 6.86 16.80 -9.47
C ALA A 17 7.55 16.36 -10.78
N ALA A 18 6.78 16.06 -11.83
CA ALA A 18 7.33 15.71 -13.14
C ALA A 18 7.79 16.95 -13.93
N LEU A 19 7.23 18.13 -13.65
CA LEU A 19 7.54 19.36 -14.39
C LEU A 19 9.04 19.75 -14.33
N PRO A 20 9.70 19.82 -13.16
CA PRO A 20 11.12 20.13 -13.09
C PRO A 20 12.03 19.02 -13.61
N ARG A 21 11.56 17.75 -13.62
CA ARG A 21 12.38 16.59 -14.03
C ARG A 21 12.25 16.25 -15.51
N HIS A 22 11.10 16.46 -16.10
CA HIS A 22 10.76 16.00 -17.46
C HIS A 22 10.10 17.08 -18.32
N GLY A 23 10.06 18.33 -17.85
CA GLY A 23 9.47 19.47 -18.54
C GLY A 23 7.96 19.32 -18.78
N LEU A 24 7.43 20.18 -19.65
CA LEU A 24 6.01 20.23 -19.98
C LEU A 24 5.47 18.91 -20.54
N LYS A 25 6.28 18.17 -21.31
CA LYS A 25 5.89 16.85 -21.85
C LYS A 25 5.63 15.84 -20.72
N GLY A 26 6.47 15.82 -19.68
CA GLY A 26 6.28 14.97 -18.50
C GLY A 26 5.02 15.33 -17.72
N PHE A 27 4.80 16.63 -17.52
CA PHE A 27 3.59 17.14 -16.87
C PHE A 27 2.31 16.72 -17.61
N VAL A 28 2.24 16.98 -18.92
CA VAL A 28 1.08 16.59 -19.76
C VAL A 28 0.84 15.09 -19.74
N ARG A 29 1.91 14.29 -19.85
CA ARG A 29 1.81 12.83 -19.75
C ARG A 29 1.18 12.39 -18.43
N GLU A 30 1.63 12.94 -17.29
CA GLU A 30 1.06 12.60 -15.98
C GLU A 30 -0.40 13.06 -15.84
N CYS A 31 -0.75 14.22 -16.38
CA CYS A 31 -2.14 14.70 -16.42
C CYS A 31 -3.04 13.77 -17.25
N VAL A 32 -2.58 13.32 -18.42
CA VAL A 32 -3.32 12.38 -19.28
C VAL A 32 -3.48 11.02 -18.60
N LEU A 33 -2.41 10.50 -17.97
CA LEU A 33 -2.47 9.24 -17.22
C LEU A 33 -3.44 9.35 -16.05
N HIS A 34 -3.44 10.48 -15.34
CA HIS A 34 -4.39 10.72 -14.25
C HIS A 34 -5.82 10.81 -14.78
N GLY A 35 -6.06 11.56 -15.85
CA GLY A 35 -7.37 11.65 -16.51
C GLY A 35 -7.90 10.27 -16.93
N ARG A 36 -7.04 9.45 -17.55
CA ARG A 36 -7.39 8.06 -17.89
C ARG A 36 -7.75 7.24 -16.65
N ARG A 37 -7.02 7.38 -15.55
CA ARG A 37 -7.32 6.69 -14.28
C ARG A 37 -8.63 7.17 -13.63
N LEU A 38 -9.05 8.41 -13.86
CA LEU A 38 -10.36 8.91 -13.39
C LEU A 38 -11.51 8.26 -14.18
N VAL A 39 -11.31 8.02 -15.48
CA VAL A 39 -12.30 7.36 -16.34
C VAL A 39 -12.27 5.85 -16.17
N ARG A 40 -11.09 5.26 -16.21
CA ARG A 40 -10.88 3.81 -16.05
C ARG A 40 -9.69 3.56 -15.14
N LEU A 41 -9.93 2.85 -14.06
CA LEU A 41 -8.90 2.38 -13.13
C LEU A 41 -8.94 0.86 -13.12
N GLN A 42 -7.79 0.26 -13.40
CA GLN A 42 -7.56 -1.16 -13.21
C GLN A 42 -6.41 -1.31 -12.24
N GLU A 43 -6.64 -2.04 -11.18
CA GLU A 43 -5.63 -2.41 -10.19
C GLU A 43 -5.75 -3.90 -9.92
N GLU A 44 -4.62 -4.56 -9.87
CA GLU A 44 -4.54 -5.94 -9.45
C GLU A 44 -3.38 -6.11 -8.48
N HIS A 45 -3.67 -6.64 -7.30
CA HIS A 45 -2.70 -6.90 -6.27
C HIS A 45 -2.78 -8.35 -5.80
N VAL A 46 -1.63 -8.93 -5.53
CA VAL A 46 -1.53 -10.19 -4.80
C VAL A 46 -1.23 -9.87 -3.34
N TRP A 47 -2.08 -10.37 -2.46
CA TRP A 47 -1.89 -10.31 -1.02
C TRP A 47 -1.11 -11.52 -0.57
N TYR A 48 -0.20 -11.32 0.37
CA TYR A 48 0.64 -12.36 0.95
C TYR A 48 0.57 -12.28 2.48
N GLU A 49 0.78 -13.41 3.13
CA GLU A 49 0.89 -13.56 4.59
C GLU A 49 2.26 -14.13 4.95
N LEU A 50 2.82 -13.65 6.04
CA LEU A 50 3.97 -14.23 6.71
C LEU A 50 3.63 -14.47 8.16
N ARG A 51 3.80 -15.72 8.63
CA ARG A 51 3.61 -16.10 10.02
C ARG A 51 4.93 -16.04 10.76
N LEU A 52 5.06 -15.07 11.67
CA LEU A 52 6.35 -14.76 12.29
C LEU A 52 6.86 -15.86 13.20
N ARG A 53 5.96 -16.67 13.79
CA ARG A 53 6.34 -17.80 14.65
C ARG A 53 7.01 -18.94 13.90
N GLU A 54 6.74 -19.08 12.61
CA GLU A 54 7.23 -20.17 11.76
C GLU A 54 8.58 -19.82 11.10
N LEU A 55 9.04 -18.57 11.23
CA LEU A 55 10.29 -18.14 10.64
C LEU A 55 11.51 -18.60 11.43
N PRO A 56 12.58 -18.98 10.73
CA PRO A 56 13.88 -19.18 11.35
C PRO A 56 14.40 -17.88 12.00
N PRO A 57 15.43 -17.95 12.83
CA PRO A 57 16.11 -16.76 13.35
C PRO A 57 16.52 -15.82 12.20
N ILE A 58 16.17 -14.55 12.32
CA ILE A 58 16.55 -13.52 11.36
C ILE A 58 17.94 -13.02 11.74
N PRO A 59 18.91 -12.98 10.81
CA PRO A 59 20.22 -12.44 11.08
C PRO A 59 20.15 -10.98 11.57
N PRO A 60 20.99 -10.57 12.53
CA PRO A 60 21.04 -9.19 12.96
C PRO A 60 21.44 -8.27 11.80
N LEU A 61 21.01 -7.01 11.87
CA LEU A 61 21.46 -6.00 10.94
C LEU A 61 23.00 -5.81 11.04
N ALA A 62 23.63 -5.55 9.91
CA ALA A 62 25.03 -5.14 9.89
C ALA A 62 25.20 -3.86 10.72
N ALA A 63 26.33 -3.74 11.45
CA ALA A 63 26.56 -2.68 12.44
C ALA A 63 26.45 -1.24 11.88
N HIS A 64 26.65 -1.05 10.57
CA HIS A 64 26.51 0.26 9.92
C HIS A 64 25.06 0.59 9.51
N LEU A 65 24.14 -0.36 9.65
CA LEU A 65 22.73 -0.17 9.31
C LEU A 65 21.87 -0.01 10.56
N ARG A 66 20.86 0.85 10.48
CA ARG A 66 19.90 1.07 11.56
C ARG A 66 18.47 1.05 11.00
N LEU A 67 17.56 0.37 11.68
CA LEU A 67 16.14 0.49 11.45
C LEU A 67 15.56 1.49 12.45
N VAL A 68 14.87 2.50 11.96
CA VAL A 68 14.22 3.52 12.80
C VAL A 68 12.76 3.66 12.43
N ILE A 69 11.91 4.03 13.40
CA ILE A 69 10.59 4.58 13.16
C ILE A 69 10.78 6.08 13.03
N ALA A 70 10.34 6.67 11.93
CA ALA A 70 10.43 8.11 11.70
C ALA A 70 9.56 8.85 12.73
N ASP A 71 10.17 9.75 13.48
CA ASP A 71 9.49 10.76 14.27
C ASP A 71 8.99 11.92 13.38
N ASP A 72 8.29 12.90 13.96
CA ASP A 72 7.68 14.00 13.21
C ASP A 72 8.71 14.82 12.42
N ASP A 73 9.92 14.97 12.92
CA ASP A 73 11.02 15.71 12.26
C ASP A 73 11.67 14.90 11.12
N GLN A 74 11.48 13.60 11.13
CA GLN A 74 12.04 12.68 10.14
C GLN A 74 11.07 12.29 9.02
N LEU A 75 9.77 12.61 9.15
CA LEU A 75 8.75 12.23 8.17
C LEU A 75 8.98 12.81 6.77
N ASP A 76 9.69 13.92 6.65
CA ASP A 76 10.09 14.50 5.36
C ASP A 76 11.19 13.70 4.65
N ARG A 77 11.93 12.87 5.38
CA ARG A 77 12.99 11.98 4.88
C ARG A 77 12.45 10.64 4.37
N VAL A 78 11.19 10.30 4.68
CA VAL A 78 10.57 9.06 4.20
C VAL A 78 10.51 9.05 2.67
N ILE A 79 11.11 8.03 2.05
CA ILE A 79 11.17 7.90 0.59
C ILE A 79 10.00 7.06 0.05
N GLY A 80 9.69 7.22 -1.23
CA GLY A 80 8.64 6.45 -1.92
C GLY A 80 7.22 6.98 -1.78
N GLN A 81 6.98 7.94 -0.87
CA GLN A 81 5.70 8.63 -0.70
C GLN A 81 5.93 10.15 -0.48
N ASN A 82 4.87 10.94 -0.56
CA ASN A 82 4.98 12.37 -0.24
C ASN A 82 4.83 12.60 1.28
N VAL A 83 5.43 13.68 1.78
CA VAL A 83 5.45 14.06 3.21
C VAL A 83 4.05 14.16 3.80
N ALA A 84 3.09 14.74 3.08
CA ALA A 84 1.71 14.87 3.58
C ALA A 84 1.05 13.50 3.79
N THR A 85 1.36 12.51 2.96
CA THR A 85 0.89 11.14 3.13
C THR A 85 1.57 10.48 4.33
N ALA A 86 2.91 10.65 4.49
CA ALA A 86 3.64 10.11 5.62
C ALA A 86 3.10 10.66 6.95
N ARG A 87 2.93 11.99 7.07
CA ARG A 87 2.38 12.66 8.24
C ARG A 87 0.94 12.21 8.57
N ARG A 88 0.07 12.12 7.56
CA ARG A 88 -1.31 11.64 7.77
C ARG A 88 -1.35 10.21 8.31
N ARG A 89 -0.48 9.33 7.81
CA ARG A 89 -0.39 7.94 8.27
C ARG A 89 0.16 7.85 9.69
N ALA A 90 1.22 8.60 9.99
CA ALA A 90 1.77 8.67 11.34
C ALA A 90 0.73 9.19 12.35
N ALA A 91 -0.01 10.26 12.00
CA ALA A 91 -1.11 10.77 12.81
C ALA A 91 -2.27 9.76 12.99
N ALA A 92 -2.44 8.81 12.07
CA ALA A 92 -3.38 7.70 12.17
C ALA A 92 -2.85 6.50 12.97
N GLY A 93 -1.64 6.60 13.58
CA GLY A 93 -1.02 5.54 14.37
C GLY A 93 -0.32 4.46 13.56
N HIS A 94 0.08 4.77 12.32
CA HIS A 94 0.86 3.86 11.47
C HIS A 94 2.33 4.23 11.50
N ASP A 95 3.21 3.24 11.64
CA ASP A 95 4.64 3.47 11.74
C ASP A 95 5.26 3.70 10.36
N GLN A 96 6.03 4.77 10.21
CA GLN A 96 6.89 4.99 9.05
C GLN A 96 8.28 4.48 9.37
N MET A 97 8.66 3.34 8.81
CA MET A 97 9.96 2.71 9.09
C MET A 97 10.98 3.05 8.01
N MET A 98 12.22 3.33 8.41
CA MET A 98 13.34 3.63 7.52
C MET A 98 14.55 2.77 7.87
N LEU A 99 15.18 2.19 6.85
CA LEU A 99 16.51 1.60 6.96
C LEU A 99 17.55 2.67 6.59
N LEU A 100 18.45 2.94 7.50
CA LEU A 100 19.49 3.98 7.38
C LEU A 100 20.87 3.36 7.29
N ASN A 101 21.75 4.01 6.51
CA ASN A 101 23.20 3.88 6.58
C ASN A 101 23.79 5.27 6.88
N GLY A 102 24.26 5.49 8.11
CA GLY A 102 24.52 6.84 8.61
C GLY A 102 23.22 7.68 8.50
N ASP A 103 23.29 8.80 7.76
CA ASP A 103 22.15 9.66 7.49
C ASP A 103 21.39 9.31 6.20
N ALA A 104 21.90 8.43 5.37
CA ALA A 104 21.24 8.07 4.12
C ALA A 104 20.07 7.10 4.35
N VAL A 105 18.90 7.42 3.79
CA VAL A 105 17.74 6.53 3.78
C VAL A 105 17.82 5.58 2.59
N LEU A 106 18.10 4.31 2.85
CA LEU A 106 18.26 3.27 1.83
C LEU A 106 16.90 2.69 1.39
N SER A 107 16.01 2.48 2.35
CA SER A 107 14.65 2.01 2.09
C SER A 107 13.69 2.50 3.17
N SER A 108 12.40 2.53 2.84
CA SER A 108 11.33 2.85 3.77
C SER A 108 10.11 1.95 3.53
N ALA A 109 9.28 1.82 4.55
CA ALA A 109 7.99 1.15 4.48
C ALA A 109 7.03 1.73 5.50
N CYS A 110 5.72 1.57 5.28
CA CYS A 110 4.68 1.93 6.23
C CYS A 110 4.07 0.66 6.83
N ILE A 111 3.97 0.61 8.17
CA ILE A 111 3.33 -0.47 8.90
C ILE A 111 1.97 0.00 9.35
N PHE A 112 0.94 -0.58 8.76
CA PHE A 112 -0.45 -0.32 9.10
C PHE A 112 -0.87 -1.21 10.26
N ARG A 113 -1.45 -0.57 11.29
CA ARG A 113 -2.01 -1.23 12.47
C ARG A 113 -3.52 -1.02 12.49
N GLY A 114 -4.27 -2.02 12.95
CA GLY A 114 -5.73 -1.96 13.08
C GLY A 114 -6.49 -2.06 11.76
N SER A 115 -6.18 -1.24 10.76
CA SER A 115 -6.83 -1.32 9.46
C SER A 115 -5.89 -0.91 8.32
N VAL A 116 -6.19 -1.37 7.11
CA VAL A 116 -5.43 -1.05 5.90
C VAL A 116 -6.37 -0.89 4.71
N ASP A 117 -6.05 0.03 3.81
CA ASP A 117 -6.78 0.18 2.56
C ASP A 117 -6.57 -1.04 1.66
N VAL A 118 -7.65 -1.69 1.25
CA VAL A 118 -7.56 -2.91 0.42
C VAL A 118 -7.08 -2.59 -0.99
N LEU A 119 -7.45 -1.43 -1.49
CA LEU A 119 -7.12 -0.93 -2.83
C LEU A 119 -6.68 0.52 -2.71
N ALA A 120 -5.90 1.01 -3.68
CA ALA A 120 -5.57 2.43 -3.77
C ALA A 120 -6.80 3.33 -3.99
N ALA A 121 -7.95 2.75 -4.37
CA ALA A 121 -9.22 3.45 -4.44
C ALA A 121 -9.79 3.66 -3.02
N PRO A 122 -10.08 4.90 -2.58
CA PRO A 122 -10.57 5.17 -1.25
C PRO A 122 -11.90 4.44 -0.96
N GLY A 123 -12.06 3.98 0.28
CA GLY A 123 -13.33 3.56 0.84
C GLY A 123 -13.50 2.07 1.16
N LYS A 124 -12.50 1.23 0.97
CA LYS A 124 -12.53 -0.15 1.47
C LYS A 124 -11.31 -0.42 2.34
N GLN A 125 -11.56 -0.55 3.63
CA GLN A 125 -10.55 -0.92 4.62
C GLN A 125 -10.75 -2.36 5.06
N LEU A 126 -9.66 -3.10 5.15
CA LEU A 126 -9.58 -4.39 5.81
C LEU A 126 -9.24 -4.14 7.28
N GLN A 127 -10.09 -4.61 8.18
CA GLN A 127 -9.76 -4.64 9.60
C GLN A 127 -8.76 -5.77 9.85
N LEU A 128 -7.63 -5.41 10.41
CA LEU A 128 -6.57 -6.35 10.75
C LEU A 128 -6.87 -7.01 12.10
N PRO A 129 -6.81 -8.34 12.20
CA PRO A 129 -6.95 -9.02 13.49
C PRO A 129 -5.86 -8.60 14.46
N THR A 130 -6.12 -8.77 15.76
CA THR A 130 -5.10 -8.61 16.80
C THR A 130 -3.86 -9.45 16.46
N GLY A 131 -2.68 -8.90 16.69
CA GLY A 131 -1.41 -9.57 16.35
C GLY A 131 -1.09 -9.58 14.85
N THR A 132 -1.87 -8.86 14.01
CA THR A 132 -1.62 -8.76 12.58
C THR A 132 -1.36 -7.32 12.17
N VAL A 133 -0.35 -7.10 11.32
CA VAL A 133 -0.04 -5.81 10.69
C VAL A 133 0.05 -5.96 9.17
N CYS A 134 -0.06 -4.85 8.46
CA CYS A 134 0.19 -4.84 7.01
C CYS A 134 1.35 -3.89 6.70
N CYS A 135 2.36 -4.39 5.98
CA CYS A 135 3.48 -3.61 5.50
C CYS A 135 3.24 -3.19 4.05
N GLU A 136 3.18 -1.90 3.80
CA GLU A 136 2.94 -1.32 2.48
C GLU A 136 3.95 -0.25 2.12
N ASP A 137 3.89 0.16 0.86
CA ASP A 137 4.73 1.22 0.29
C ASP A 137 6.23 1.02 0.56
N ALA A 138 6.64 -0.26 0.62
CA ALA A 138 8.05 -0.61 0.69
C ALA A 138 8.77 -0.05 -0.55
N TYR A 139 9.71 0.85 -0.31
CA TYR A 139 10.44 1.55 -1.35
C TYR A 139 11.93 1.49 -1.09
N THR A 140 12.71 1.30 -2.13
CA THR A 140 14.18 1.39 -2.10
C THR A 140 14.59 2.47 -3.09
N SER A 141 15.48 3.33 -2.67
CA SER A 141 16.07 4.40 -3.49
C SER A 141 16.58 3.83 -4.82
N PRO A 142 16.32 4.46 -5.97
CA PRO A 142 16.71 3.91 -7.27
C PRO A 142 18.20 3.55 -7.37
N GLU A 143 19.06 4.37 -6.78
CA GLU A 143 20.51 4.19 -6.71
C GLU A 143 20.91 3.00 -5.83
N ASP A 144 20.09 2.60 -4.88
CA ASP A 144 20.33 1.51 -3.93
C ASP A 144 19.64 0.18 -4.31
N ARG A 145 18.92 0.19 -5.42
CA ARG A 145 18.28 -1.04 -5.93
C ARG A 145 19.32 -2.08 -6.34
N ARG A 146 18.90 -3.35 -6.29
CA ARG A 146 19.73 -4.52 -6.62
C ARG A 146 20.93 -4.76 -5.67
N ARG A 147 21.05 -3.97 -4.60
CA ARG A 147 22.06 -4.14 -3.53
C ARG A 147 21.54 -4.90 -2.32
N GLY A 148 20.29 -5.39 -2.38
CA GLY A 148 19.67 -6.15 -1.27
C GLY A 148 18.98 -5.29 -0.20
N HIS A 149 19.14 -3.97 -0.20
CA HIS A 149 18.63 -3.09 0.87
C HIS A 149 17.11 -3.20 1.12
N GLY A 150 16.31 -3.40 0.07
CA GLY A 150 14.87 -3.62 0.24
C GLY A 150 14.55 -4.89 1.03
N SER A 151 15.23 -6.00 0.73
CA SER A 151 15.06 -7.26 1.47
C SER A 151 15.63 -7.14 2.89
N THR A 152 16.79 -6.52 3.05
CA THR A 152 17.40 -6.26 4.38
C THR A 152 16.47 -5.41 5.25
N GLY A 153 15.91 -4.32 4.70
CA GLY A 153 14.96 -3.47 5.41
C GLY A 153 13.69 -4.23 5.82
N LEU A 154 13.13 -5.03 4.91
CA LEU A 154 11.95 -5.84 5.22
C LEU A 154 12.23 -6.90 6.29
N LEU A 155 13.38 -7.59 6.24
CA LEU A 155 13.78 -8.55 7.27
C LEU A 155 13.99 -7.87 8.64
N ALA A 156 14.60 -6.69 8.67
CA ALA A 156 14.77 -5.92 9.89
C ALA A 156 13.42 -5.48 10.50
N ILE A 157 12.48 -5.05 9.65
CA ILE A 157 11.11 -4.75 10.06
C ILE A 157 10.45 -6.00 10.66
N ILE A 158 10.56 -7.14 9.99
CA ILE A 158 10.00 -8.42 10.44
C ILE A 158 10.60 -8.82 11.80
N ALA A 159 11.92 -8.70 12.00
CA ALA A 159 12.58 -9.00 13.27
C ALA A 159 12.01 -8.14 14.40
N ARG A 160 11.90 -6.83 14.18
CA ARG A 160 11.33 -5.90 15.16
C ARG A 160 9.86 -6.22 15.47
N LEU A 161 9.03 -6.46 14.46
CA LEU A 161 7.62 -6.81 14.66
C LEU A 161 7.46 -8.12 15.45
N ARG A 162 8.36 -9.08 15.26
CA ARG A 162 8.41 -10.32 16.04
C ARG A 162 8.74 -10.04 17.53
N GLU A 163 9.68 -9.14 17.80
CA GLU A 163 10.01 -8.70 19.17
C GLU A 163 8.84 -7.98 19.84
N GLU A 164 8.03 -7.23 19.07
CA GLU A 164 6.79 -6.60 19.53
C GLU A 164 5.64 -7.58 19.76
N GLY A 165 5.82 -8.88 19.52
CA GLY A 165 4.80 -9.91 19.70
C GLY A 165 3.77 -9.97 18.56
N ILE A 166 4.05 -9.36 17.42
CA ILE A 166 3.23 -9.53 16.22
C ILE A 166 3.32 -10.96 15.71
N GLU A 167 2.19 -11.54 15.36
CA GLU A 167 2.11 -12.92 14.90
C GLU A 167 2.15 -13.04 13.37
N ARG A 168 1.58 -12.03 12.67
CA ARG A 168 1.40 -12.07 11.22
C ARG A 168 1.71 -10.73 10.58
N VAL A 169 2.37 -10.80 9.44
CA VAL A 169 2.58 -9.65 8.56
C VAL A 169 1.89 -9.93 7.23
N LEU A 170 1.03 -9.02 6.82
CA LEU A 170 0.46 -8.98 5.48
C LEU A 170 1.25 -8.01 4.61
N ILE A 171 1.35 -8.31 3.34
CA ILE A 171 1.81 -7.36 2.32
C ILE A 171 0.88 -7.42 1.12
N LYS A 172 0.76 -6.31 0.42
CA LYS A 172 0.06 -6.28 -0.86
C LYS A 172 1.03 -5.79 -1.95
N VAL A 173 1.16 -6.56 -3.01
CA VAL A 173 2.10 -6.30 -4.10
C VAL A 173 1.33 -6.25 -5.41
N ALA A 174 1.56 -5.21 -6.21
CA ALA A 174 0.98 -5.12 -7.55
C ALA A 174 1.37 -6.36 -8.39
N SER A 175 0.41 -6.93 -9.11
CA SER A 175 0.60 -8.19 -9.83
C SER A 175 1.70 -8.14 -10.88
N GLU A 176 1.91 -6.98 -11.47
CA GLU A 176 2.99 -6.72 -12.44
C GLU A 176 4.37 -6.58 -11.79
N ASN A 177 4.47 -6.31 -10.47
CA ASN A 177 5.75 -6.15 -9.77
C ASN A 177 6.39 -7.50 -9.44
N ARG A 178 6.89 -8.18 -10.47
CA ARG A 178 7.54 -9.50 -10.33
C ARG A 178 8.72 -9.49 -9.36
N ALA A 179 9.49 -8.40 -9.31
CA ALA A 179 10.65 -8.29 -8.43
C ALA A 179 10.25 -8.31 -6.95
N ALA A 180 9.25 -7.51 -6.56
CA ALA A 180 8.74 -7.47 -5.20
C ALA A 180 8.05 -8.80 -4.82
N ARG A 181 7.25 -9.39 -5.73
CA ARG A 181 6.63 -10.70 -5.52
C ARG A 181 7.67 -11.80 -5.29
N GLY A 182 8.71 -11.84 -6.12
CA GLY A 182 9.81 -12.79 -5.94
C GLY A 182 10.60 -12.56 -4.66
N ALA A 183 10.77 -11.31 -4.22
CA ALA A 183 11.40 -11.01 -2.94
C ALA A 183 10.53 -11.48 -1.76
N ALA A 184 9.23 -11.25 -1.80
CA ALA A 184 8.28 -11.72 -0.80
C ALA A 184 8.34 -13.24 -0.60
N VAL A 185 8.25 -14.00 -1.70
CA VAL A 185 8.31 -15.46 -1.65
C VAL A 185 9.65 -15.96 -1.08
N ARG A 186 10.77 -15.34 -1.45
CA ARG A 186 12.10 -15.73 -0.90
C ARG A 186 12.22 -15.48 0.61
N ILE A 187 11.50 -14.51 1.15
CA ILE A 187 11.46 -14.23 2.60
C ILE A 187 10.54 -15.23 3.34
N GLY A 188 9.68 -15.94 2.62
CA GLY A 188 8.75 -16.91 3.16
C GLY A 188 7.29 -16.46 3.18
N PHE A 189 6.96 -15.35 2.52
CA PHE A 189 5.56 -14.97 2.38
C PHE A 189 4.80 -15.92 1.46
N GLU A 190 3.63 -16.34 1.90
CA GLU A 190 2.70 -17.19 1.16
C GLU A 190 1.58 -16.36 0.50
N PRO A 191 1.23 -16.62 -0.77
CA PRO A 191 0.14 -15.92 -1.43
C PRO A 191 -1.20 -16.27 -0.79
N LEU A 192 -2.00 -15.25 -0.43
CA LEU A 192 -3.33 -15.41 0.17
C LEU A 192 -4.45 -15.29 -0.86
N ALA A 193 -4.43 -14.19 -1.60
CA ALA A 193 -5.50 -13.85 -2.51
C ALA A 193 -5.00 -12.88 -3.58
N ARG A 194 -5.65 -12.91 -4.73
CA ARG A 194 -5.52 -11.88 -5.76
C ARG A 194 -6.78 -11.01 -5.73
N VAL A 195 -6.58 -9.70 -5.63
CA VAL A 195 -7.65 -8.72 -5.62
C VAL A 195 -7.54 -7.84 -6.85
N ARG A 196 -8.58 -7.83 -7.67
CA ARG A 196 -8.68 -7.03 -8.88
C ARG A 196 -9.79 -6.00 -8.74
N LEU A 197 -9.48 -4.75 -9.04
CA LEU A 197 -10.43 -3.66 -9.18
C LEU A 197 -10.49 -3.20 -10.63
N ASP A 198 -11.66 -3.27 -11.21
CA ASP A 198 -11.99 -2.57 -12.45
C ASP A 198 -13.00 -1.46 -12.12
N ARG A 199 -12.68 -0.22 -12.48
CA ARG A 199 -13.57 0.93 -12.35
C ARG A 199 -13.67 1.66 -13.67
N ILE A 200 -14.88 1.91 -14.13
CA ILE A 200 -15.20 2.73 -15.30
C ILE A 200 -16.20 3.79 -14.86
N GLY A 201 -15.76 5.05 -14.77
CA GLY A 201 -16.57 6.13 -14.20
C GLY A 201 -16.99 5.82 -12.77
N PHE A 202 -18.30 5.65 -12.53
CA PHE A 202 -18.90 5.31 -11.23
C PHE A 202 -19.06 3.80 -11.01
N LEU A 203 -18.95 2.99 -12.06
CA LEU A 203 -19.09 1.55 -11.98
C LEU A 203 -17.80 0.95 -11.45
N LYS A 204 -17.93 0.15 -10.38
CA LYS A 204 -16.80 -0.55 -9.74
C LYS A 204 -17.11 -2.04 -9.71
N ARG A 205 -16.16 -2.83 -10.16
CA ARG A 205 -16.16 -4.30 -10.01
C ARG A 205 -14.91 -4.70 -9.23
N VAL A 206 -15.10 -5.44 -8.16
CA VAL A 206 -14.00 -6.02 -7.38
C VAL A 206 -14.14 -7.53 -7.44
N GLU A 207 -13.07 -8.18 -7.85
CA GLU A 207 -12.96 -9.64 -7.88
C GLU A 207 -11.90 -10.06 -6.87
N VAL A 208 -12.17 -11.11 -6.11
CA VAL A 208 -11.23 -11.72 -5.19
C VAL A 208 -11.10 -13.20 -5.53
N GLU A 209 -9.91 -13.59 -5.93
CA GLU A 209 -9.50 -14.98 -6.12
C GLU A 209 -8.71 -15.41 -4.88
N VAL A 210 -9.25 -16.37 -4.14
CA VAL A 210 -8.57 -16.97 -2.99
C VAL A 210 -7.51 -17.94 -3.50
N LEU A 211 -6.26 -17.80 -3.01
CA LEU A 211 -5.12 -18.59 -3.48
C LEU A 211 -4.69 -19.68 -2.47
N ASN A 212 -5.19 -19.61 -1.23
CA ASN A 212 -5.00 -20.65 -0.23
C ASN A 212 -6.19 -20.70 0.75
N ASP A 213 -6.29 -21.78 1.54
CA ASP A 213 -7.40 -22.01 2.46
C ASP A 213 -7.19 -21.37 3.85
N SER A 214 -6.32 -20.36 3.97
CA SER A 214 -6.06 -19.74 5.26
C SER A 214 -7.26 -18.93 5.76
N PRO A 215 -7.46 -18.83 7.09
CA PRO A 215 -8.49 -17.96 7.66
C PRO A 215 -8.34 -16.48 7.25
N ALA A 216 -7.11 -16.04 6.99
CA ALA A 216 -6.84 -14.66 6.52
C ALA A 216 -7.36 -14.45 5.08
N ALA A 217 -7.16 -15.43 4.19
CA ALA A 217 -7.69 -15.40 2.83
C ALA A 217 -9.23 -15.40 2.83
N ALA A 218 -9.85 -16.24 3.66
CA ALA A 218 -11.30 -16.28 3.82
C ALA A 218 -11.86 -14.94 4.33
N ARG A 219 -11.24 -14.31 5.33
CA ARG A 219 -11.62 -12.98 5.84
C ARG A 219 -11.49 -11.90 4.78
N LEU A 220 -10.40 -11.91 4.01
CA LEU A 220 -10.20 -10.98 2.91
C LEU A 220 -11.34 -11.12 1.89
N ALA A 221 -11.69 -12.34 1.48
CA ALA A 221 -12.79 -12.60 0.56
C ALA A 221 -14.14 -12.15 1.13
N MET A 222 -14.43 -12.43 2.40
CA MET A 222 -15.67 -11.99 3.07
C MET A 222 -15.79 -10.47 3.16
N SER A 223 -14.69 -9.74 3.39
CA SER A 223 -14.70 -8.26 3.45
C SER A 223 -15.19 -7.61 2.15
N PHE A 224 -15.09 -8.32 1.02
CA PHE A 224 -15.62 -7.88 -0.26
C PHE A 224 -17.07 -8.32 -0.48
N ARG A 225 -17.44 -9.54 -0.09
CA ARG A 225 -18.81 -10.10 -0.29
C ARG A 225 -19.85 -9.36 0.52
N ALA A 226 -19.58 -9.05 1.77
CA ALA A 226 -20.53 -8.35 2.65
C ALA A 226 -20.92 -6.94 2.17
N ARG A 227 -20.12 -6.30 1.30
CA ARG A 227 -20.40 -4.96 0.75
C ARG A 227 -20.95 -4.97 -0.68
N ALA A 228 -20.87 -6.07 -1.41
CA ALA A 228 -21.50 -6.20 -2.74
C ALA A 228 -23.03 -6.18 -2.65
N THR A 229 -23.61 -6.61 -1.53
CA THR A 229 -25.04 -6.62 -1.27
C THR A 229 -25.64 -5.24 -0.92
N VAL A 230 -24.83 -4.27 -0.47
CA VAL A 230 -25.34 -2.94 -0.03
C VAL A 230 -25.44 -1.93 -1.19
N PHE A 231 -24.86 -2.22 -2.36
CA PHE A 231 -24.85 -1.27 -3.48
C PHE A 231 -25.98 -1.45 -4.50
N ASN A 232 -26.96 -2.33 -4.23
CA ASN A 232 -28.14 -2.53 -5.10
C ASN A 232 -29.41 -1.83 -4.60
N ASP A 233 -29.33 -1.00 -3.55
CA ASP A 233 -30.46 -0.15 -3.17
C ASP A 233 -30.56 1.04 -4.14
N LYS A 234 -31.33 0.86 -5.21
CA LYS A 234 -31.95 1.97 -5.92
C LYS A 234 -32.72 2.81 -4.89
N PRO A 235 -32.55 4.14 -4.87
CA PRO A 235 -33.47 4.97 -4.09
C PRO A 235 -34.88 4.70 -4.61
N ALA A 236 -35.75 4.25 -3.71
CA ALA A 236 -37.17 4.10 -3.98
C ALA A 236 -37.67 5.43 -4.55
N ALA A 237 -38.32 5.38 -5.69
CA ALA A 237 -38.99 6.51 -6.30
C ALA A 237 -39.96 7.10 -5.27
N ALA A 238 -39.74 8.36 -4.91
CA ALA A 238 -40.68 9.09 -4.09
C ALA A 238 -42.01 9.15 -4.84
N ASP A 239 -43.03 8.48 -4.28
CA ASP A 239 -44.42 8.59 -4.71
C ASP A 239 -44.83 10.06 -4.68
N ARG A 240 -45.12 10.60 -5.85
CA ARG A 240 -45.86 11.85 -5.98
C ARG A 240 -47.31 11.55 -5.60
N VAL A 241 -47.67 11.92 -4.39
CA VAL A 241 -49.07 12.09 -4.01
C VAL A 241 -49.59 13.41 -4.56
N LYS A 242 -50.70 13.33 -5.26
CA LYS A 242 -51.47 14.45 -5.82
C LYS A 242 -51.96 15.42 -4.78
#